data_7d2e7ceb8c4e9b5c62358a2fc41ff45c
#
_entry.id   7d2e7ceb8c4e9b5c62358a2fc41ff45c
#
_cell.length_a   1.000
_cell.length_b   1.000
_cell.length_c   1.000
_cell.angle_alpha   90.00
_cell.angle_beta   90.00
_cell.angle_gamma   90.00
#
_symmetry.space_group_name_H-M   'P 1'
#
loop_
_entity.id
_entity.type
_entity.pdbx_description
1 polymer ?
#
loop_
_entity_poly.entity_id
_entity_poly.type
_entity_poly.pdbx_seq_one_letter_code
_entity_poly.pdbx_strand_id
1 'polypeptide(L)'
;STSKADWLVKSLAVVAVLFGLLTVLSGGRTLFGGEAARLAAGAIVPFVLWFNFVAGFAYVVCGLGLWKRQRWSVPLAVFIAVATGLVFAAFGVHASSGGAYEARTVGAMVLRMLLWTGIAAIAHRALRQRI
;
A
#
# COMPACT_ATOMS: atom_id res chain seq x y z
N SER A 1 -22.85 13.80 7.79
CA SER A 1 -22.37 14.86 8.66
C SER A 1 -20.85 14.92 8.64
N THR A 2 -20.33 16.09 8.99
CA THR A 2 -18.88 16.29 9.04
C THR A 2 -18.20 15.41 10.08
N SER A 3 -18.85 15.11 11.20
CA SER A 3 -18.25 14.28 12.24
C SER A 3 -18.05 12.83 11.80
N LYS A 4 -18.99 12.27 11.01
CA LYS A 4 -18.83 10.94 10.44
C LYS A 4 -17.73 10.91 9.40
N ALA A 5 -17.67 11.94 8.54
CA ALA A 5 -16.63 12.03 7.52
C ALA A 5 -15.25 12.20 8.17
N ASP A 6 -15.15 13.01 9.23
CA ASP A 6 -13.90 13.19 9.97
C ASP A 6 -13.44 11.90 10.61
N TRP A 7 -14.34 11.18 11.28
CA TRP A 7 -13.99 9.92 11.93
C TRP A 7 -13.52 8.90 10.90
N LEU A 8 -14.22 8.81 9.77
CA LEU A 8 -13.87 7.87 8.70
C LEU A 8 -12.49 8.17 8.12
N VAL A 9 -12.24 9.45 7.78
CA VAL A 9 -10.95 9.86 7.21
C VAL A 9 -9.82 9.62 8.20
N LYS A 10 -10.02 9.91 9.47
CA LYS A 10 -9.00 9.66 10.51
C LYS A 10 -8.74 8.17 10.70
N SER A 11 -9.78 7.34 10.63
CA SER A 11 -9.63 5.89 10.70
C SER A 11 -8.80 5.37 9.53
N LEU A 12 -9.08 5.86 8.31
CA LEU A 12 -8.29 5.51 7.13
C LEU A 12 -6.85 5.98 7.27
N ALA A 13 -6.63 7.15 7.85
CA ALA A 13 -5.29 7.69 8.09
C ALA A 13 -4.47 6.77 9.00
N VAL A 14 -5.08 6.32 10.09
CA VAL A 14 -4.43 5.40 11.04
C VAL A 14 -4.09 4.09 10.35
N VAL A 15 -5.04 3.53 9.60
CA VAL A 15 -4.82 2.28 8.86
C VAL A 15 -3.67 2.45 7.87
N ALA A 16 -3.65 3.55 7.11
CA ALA A 16 -2.61 3.81 6.13
C ALA A 16 -1.22 3.92 6.78
N VAL A 17 -1.11 4.65 7.89
CA VAL A 17 0.15 4.81 8.60
C VAL A 17 0.64 3.48 9.17
N LEU A 18 -0.24 2.74 9.84
CA LEU A 18 0.13 1.45 10.43
C LEU A 18 0.54 0.45 9.35
N PHE A 19 -0.23 0.39 8.28
CA PHE A 19 0.06 -0.52 7.16
C PHE A 19 1.39 -0.15 6.50
N GLY A 20 1.64 1.16 6.35
CA GLY A 20 2.90 1.66 5.80
C GLY A 20 4.08 1.30 6.66
N LEU A 21 3.99 1.51 7.96
CA LEU A 21 5.06 1.16 8.90
C LEU A 21 5.36 -0.34 8.87
N LEU A 22 4.31 -1.18 8.89
CA LEU A 22 4.48 -2.63 8.81
C LEU A 22 5.11 -3.04 7.49
N THR A 23 4.72 -2.41 6.39
CA THR A 23 5.26 -2.69 5.07
C THR A 23 6.74 -2.31 4.98
N VAL A 24 7.13 -1.15 5.52
CA VAL A 24 8.53 -0.72 5.54
C VAL A 24 9.37 -1.65 6.40
N LEU A 25 8.87 -2.01 7.59
CA LEU A 25 9.60 -2.92 8.48
C LEU A 25 9.77 -4.29 7.84
N SER A 26 8.71 -4.85 7.28
CA SER A 26 8.74 -6.16 6.64
C SER A 26 9.64 -6.17 5.41
N GLY A 27 9.48 -5.19 4.52
CA GLY A 27 10.30 -5.09 3.31
C GLY A 27 11.77 -4.82 3.63
N GLY A 28 12.02 -3.92 4.57
CA GLY A 28 13.37 -3.59 5.00
C GLY A 28 14.08 -4.79 5.63
N ARG A 29 13.35 -5.57 6.42
CA ARG A 29 13.89 -6.78 7.02
C ARG A 29 14.30 -7.79 5.96
N THR A 30 13.48 -7.98 4.94
CA THR A 30 13.79 -8.90 3.84
C THR A 30 14.96 -8.39 3.00
N LEU A 31 14.99 -7.08 2.70
CA LEU A 31 16.03 -6.50 1.85
C LEU A 31 17.38 -6.38 2.55
N PHE A 32 17.38 -6.03 3.85
CA PHE A 32 18.59 -5.61 4.57
C PHE A 32 18.90 -6.47 5.79
N GLY A 33 18.03 -7.41 6.15
CA GLY A 33 18.16 -8.22 7.36
C GLY A 33 19.10 -9.43 7.23
N GLY A 34 19.75 -9.60 6.09
CA GLY A 34 20.72 -10.67 5.87
C GLY A 34 20.12 -11.93 5.29
N GLU A 35 20.95 -12.97 5.18
CA GLU A 35 20.59 -14.21 4.51
C GLU A 35 19.45 -14.95 5.21
N ALA A 36 19.46 -15.00 6.54
CA ALA A 36 18.43 -15.69 7.28
C ALA A 36 17.03 -15.09 7.02
N ALA A 37 16.96 -13.76 6.94
CA ALA A 37 15.70 -13.09 6.64
C ALA A 37 15.23 -13.37 5.22
N ARG A 38 16.16 -13.44 4.27
CA ARG A 38 15.84 -13.76 2.87
C ARG A 38 15.35 -15.19 2.72
N LEU A 39 15.99 -16.12 3.40
CA LEU A 39 15.58 -17.53 3.38
C LEU A 39 14.19 -17.69 4.00
N ALA A 40 13.91 -16.96 5.08
CA ALA A 40 12.59 -17.00 5.72
C ALA A 40 11.49 -16.43 4.82
N ALA A 41 11.83 -15.48 3.96
CA ALA A 41 10.87 -14.88 3.03
C ALA A 41 10.50 -15.80 1.87
N GLY A 42 11.37 -16.77 1.55
CA GLY A 42 11.12 -17.74 0.48
C GLY A 42 11.39 -17.18 -0.92
N ALA A 43 10.54 -17.53 -1.87
CA ALA A 43 10.70 -17.11 -3.28
C ALA A 43 10.23 -15.67 -3.44
N ILE A 44 11.14 -14.72 -3.26
CA ILE A 44 10.85 -13.31 -3.40
C ILE A 44 10.82 -12.92 -4.88
N VAL A 45 9.97 -11.92 -5.20
CA VAL A 45 9.93 -11.30 -6.52
C VAL A 45 10.55 -9.90 -6.35
N PRO A 46 11.79 -9.67 -6.79
CA PRO A 46 12.52 -8.46 -6.41
C PRO A 46 11.81 -7.15 -6.74
N PHE A 47 11.21 -7.02 -7.93
CA PHE A 47 10.56 -5.76 -8.28
C PHE A 47 9.31 -5.49 -7.42
N VAL A 48 8.60 -6.55 -7.02
CA VAL A 48 7.44 -6.41 -6.12
C VAL A 48 7.91 -6.01 -4.72
N LEU A 49 8.97 -6.66 -4.23
CA LEU A 49 9.53 -6.37 -2.91
C LEU A 49 10.00 -4.91 -2.80
N TRP A 50 10.75 -4.44 -3.79
CA TRP A 50 11.22 -3.05 -3.81
C TRP A 50 10.07 -2.06 -3.94
N PHE A 51 9.11 -2.37 -4.80
CA PHE A 51 7.91 -1.52 -4.93
C PHE A 51 7.19 -1.40 -3.59
N ASN A 52 6.93 -2.53 -2.93
CA ASN A 52 6.22 -2.54 -1.66
C ASN A 52 6.97 -1.78 -0.57
N PHE A 53 8.29 -1.93 -0.52
CA PHE A 53 9.12 -1.22 0.44
C PHE A 53 9.02 0.31 0.25
N VAL A 54 9.20 0.78 -0.97
CA VAL A 54 9.10 2.20 -1.31
C VAL A 54 7.66 2.69 -1.10
N ALA A 55 6.69 1.90 -1.52
CA ALA A 55 5.28 2.25 -1.36
C ALA A 55 4.88 2.41 0.10
N GLY A 56 5.51 1.64 1.01
CA GLY A 56 5.26 1.77 2.44
C GLY A 56 5.51 3.19 2.95
N PHE A 57 6.54 3.85 2.47
CA PHE A 57 6.79 5.25 2.81
C PHE A 57 5.68 6.16 2.28
N ALA A 58 5.21 5.90 1.05
CA ALA A 58 4.11 6.65 0.46
C ALA A 58 2.82 6.44 1.26
N TYR A 59 2.59 5.24 1.78
CA TYR A 59 1.44 4.95 2.63
C TYR A 59 1.44 5.82 3.88
N VAL A 60 2.60 5.94 4.53
CA VAL A 60 2.74 6.77 5.73
C VAL A 60 2.48 8.24 5.40
N VAL A 61 3.09 8.73 4.33
CA VAL A 61 2.90 10.12 3.89
C VAL A 61 1.44 10.40 3.58
N CYS A 62 0.79 9.51 2.83
CA CYS A 62 -0.63 9.65 2.50
C CYS A 62 -1.49 9.63 3.76
N GLY A 63 -1.19 8.72 4.70
CA GLY A 63 -1.90 8.65 5.97
C GLY A 63 -1.81 9.93 6.78
N LEU A 64 -0.61 10.52 6.85
CA LEU A 64 -0.43 11.80 7.53
C LEU A 64 -1.23 12.91 6.86
N GLY A 65 -1.25 12.93 5.51
CA GLY A 65 -2.05 13.89 4.76
C GLY A 65 -3.55 13.72 5.00
N LEU A 66 -4.03 12.48 5.07
CA LEU A 66 -5.43 12.18 5.38
C LEU A 66 -5.79 12.64 6.79
N TRP A 67 -4.91 12.41 7.76
CA TRP A 67 -5.14 12.84 9.14
C TRP A 67 -5.33 14.35 9.22
N LYS A 68 -4.54 15.10 8.44
CA LYS A 68 -4.62 16.56 8.38
C LYS A 68 -5.63 17.05 7.34
N ARG A 69 -6.34 16.15 6.69
CA ARG A 69 -7.34 16.43 5.65
C ARG A 69 -6.77 17.29 4.50
N GLN A 70 -5.55 16.99 4.11
CA GLN A 70 -4.90 17.68 3.01
C GLN A 70 -5.41 17.15 1.67
N ARG A 71 -5.70 18.05 0.74
CA ARG A 71 -6.23 17.68 -0.58
C ARG A 71 -5.26 16.82 -1.38
N TRP A 72 -3.95 17.05 -1.23
CA TRP A 72 -2.94 16.29 -1.98
C TRP A 72 -2.93 14.81 -1.61
N SER A 73 -3.51 14.44 -0.48
CA SER A 73 -3.58 13.03 -0.07
C SER A 73 -4.48 12.23 -0.99
N VAL A 74 -5.50 12.85 -1.61
CA VAL A 74 -6.42 12.16 -2.51
C VAL A 74 -5.72 11.71 -3.80
N PRO A 75 -5.08 12.61 -4.58
CA PRO A 75 -4.34 12.15 -5.77
C PRO A 75 -3.19 11.20 -5.41
N LEU A 76 -2.57 11.37 -4.23
CA LEU A 76 -1.54 10.42 -3.79
C LEU A 76 -2.14 9.03 -3.55
N ALA A 77 -3.30 8.93 -2.89
CA ALA A 77 -3.99 7.66 -2.68
C ALA A 77 -4.37 7.00 -4.01
N VAL A 78 -4.87 7.78 -4.96
CA VAL A 78 -5.19 7.28 -6.30
C VAL A 78 -3.93 6.78 -7.00
N PHE A 79 -2.84 7.53 -6.92
CA PHE A 79 -1.56 7.13 -7.49
C PHE A 79 -1.07 5.81 -6.90
N ILE A 80 -1.16 5.66 -5.57
CA ILE A 80 -0.77 4.42 -4.89
C ILE A 80 -1.62 3.25 -5.40
N ALA A 81 -2.94 3.44 -5.52
CA ALA A 81 -3.84 2.39 -6.00
C ALA A 81 -3.51 1.98 -7.44
N VAL A 82 -3.30 2.96 -8.33
CA VAL A 82 -2.98 2.71 -9.74
C VAL A 82 -1.62 2.03 -9.86
N ALA A 83 -0.61 2.53 -9.15
CA ALA A 83 0.74 1.94 -9.19
C ALA A 83 0.72 0.51 -8.66
N THR A 84 -0.03 0.24 -7.59
CA THR A 84 -0.19 -1.11 -7.05
C THR A 84 -0.83 -2.03 -8.08
N GLY A 85 -1.86 -1.55 -8.78
CA GLY A 85 -2.51 -2.31 -9.84
C GLY A 85 -1.56 -2.67 -10.98
N LEU A 86 -0.73 -1.72 -11.40
CA LEU A 86 0.25 -1.95 -12.47
C LEU A 86 1.31 -2.97 -12.03
N VAL A 87 1.80 -2.87 -10.80
CA VAL A 87 2.78 -3.82 -10.27
C VAL A 87 2.15 -5.20 -10.11
N PHE A 88 0.89 -5.27 -9.66
CA PHE A 88 0.18 -6.53 -9.54
C PHE A 88 -0.02 -7.19 -10.91
N ALA A 89 -0.32 -6.41 -11.95
CA ALA A 89 -0.42 -6.92 -13.32
C ALA A 89 0.94 -7.48 -13.79
N ALA A 90 2.02 -6.74 -13.54
CA ALA A 90 3.37 -7.20 -13.88
C ALA A 90 3.74 -8.49 -13.11
N PHE A 91 3.34 -8.57 -11.83
CA PHE A 91 3.53 -9.77 -11.03
C PHE A 91 2.75 -10.95 -11.61
N GLY A 92 1.52 -10.71 -12.08
CA GLY A 92 0.72 -11.73 -12.76
C GLY A 92 1.41 -12.28 -14.01
N VAL A 93 2.03 -11.40 -14.81
CA VAL A 93 2.81 -11.80 -15.97
C VAL A 93 4.01 -12.64 -15.54
N HIS A 94 4.72 -12.21 -14.50
CA HIS A 94 5.86 -12.95 -13.94
C HIS A 94 5.46 -14.38 -13.53
N ALA A 95 4.36 -14.50 -12.79
CA ALA A 95 3.87 -15.78 -12.29
C ALA A 95 3.40 -16.68 -13.44
N SER A 96 2.68 -16.13 -14.41
CA SER A 96 2.16 -16.89 -15.54
C SER A 96 3.25 -17.33 -16.51
N SER A 97 4.40 -16.64 -16.50
CA SER A 97 5.58 -16.99 -17.30
C SER A 97 6.49 -18.00 -16.61
N GLY A 98 6.05 -18.58 -15.51
CA GLY A 98 6.82 -19.59 -14.78
C GLY A 98 7.77 -19.04 -13.74
N GLY A 99 7.73 -17.75 -13.44
CA GLY A 99 8.56 -17.15 -12.39
C GLY A 99 8.17 -17.63 -11.01
N ALA A 100 9.16 -17.84 -10.13
CA ALA A 100 8.91 -18.27 -8.77
C ALA A 100 8.28 -17.16 -7.95
N TYR A 101 7.33 -17.52 -7.06
CA TYR A 101 6.66 -16.59 -6.19
C TYR A 101 6.06 -17.31 -4.99
N GLU A 102 5.71 -16.53 -3.95
CA GLU A 102 5.03 -17.05 -2.77
C GLU A 102 3.54 -16.71 -2.84
N ALA A 103 2.69 -17.65 -2.44
CA ALA A 103 1.23 -17.42 -2.37
C ALA A 103 0.91 -16.24 -1.44
N ARG A 104 1.71 -16.03 -0.39
CA ARG A 104 1.57 -14.88 0.51
C ARG A 104 1.64 -13.56 -0.21
N THR A 105 2.49 -13.48 -1.24
CA THR A 105 2.65 -12.25 -2.03
C THR A 105 1.37 -11.95 -2.81
N VAL A 106 0.72 -12.98 -3.36
CA VAL A 106 -0.56 -12.81 -4.06
C VAL A 106 -1.60 -12.24 -3.09
N GLY A 107 -1.74 -12.85 -1.91
CA GLY A 107 -2.68 -12.37 -0.90
C GLY A 107 -2.39 -10.95 -0.45
N ALA A 108 -1.11 -10.62 -0.24
CA ALA A 108 -0.71 -9.29 0.16
C ALA A 108 -1.02 -8.25 -0.93
N MET A 109 -0.80 -8.58 -2.20
CA MET A 109 -1.11 -7.67 -3.30
C MET A 109 -2.61 -7.44 -3.45
N VAL A 110 -3.41 -8.49 -3.30
CA VAL A 110 -4.88 -8.36 -3.31
C VAL A 110 -5.33 -7.45 -2.18
N LEU A 111 -4.81 -7.67 -0.97
CA LEU A 111 -5.14 -6.82 0.18
C LEU A 111 -4.79 -5.36 -0.09
N ARG A 112 -3.60 -5.10 -0.63
CA ARG A 112 -3.17 -3.73 -0.96
C ARG A 112 -4.07 -3.09 -1.99
N MET A 113 -4.45 -3.83 -3.03
CA MET A 113 -5.37 -3.32 -4.07
C MET A 113 -6.70 -2.91 -3.46
N LEU A 114 -7.30 -3.80 -2.66
CA LEU A 114 -8.59 -3.53 -2.05
C LEU A 114 -8.51 -2.37 -1.07
N LEU A 115 -7.47 -2.36 -0.24
CA LEU A 115 -7.28 -1.32 0.78
C LEU A 115 -7.12 0.05 0.12
N TRP A 116 -6.19 0.17 -0.84
CA TRP A 116 -5.87 1.47 -1.41
C TRP A 116 -6.94 1.97 -2.39
N THR A 117 -7.61 1.06 -3.10
CA THR A 117 -8.77 1.43 -3.90
C THR A 117 -9.88 1.97 -2.99
N GLY A 118 -10.13 1.30 -1.86
CA GLY A 118 -11.11 1.76 -0.89
C GLY A 118 -10.73 3.10 -0.27
N ILE A 119 -9.48 3.27 0.14
CA ILE A 119 -8.99 4.54 0.70
C ILE A 119 -9.13 5.66 -0.32
N ALA A 120 -8.70 5.43 -1.56
CA ALA A 120 -8.78 6.44 -2.61
C ALA A 120 -10.23 6.87 -2.87
N ALA A 121 -11.13 5.91 -2.97
CA ALA A 121 -12.56 6.19 -3.23
C ALA A 121 -13.19 6.96 -2.08
N ILE A 122 -12.97 6.52 -0.84
CA ILE A 122 -13.57 7.14 0.33
C ILE A 122 -12.98 8.53 0.57
N ALA A 123 -11.65 8.66 0.48
CA ALA A 123 -10.98 9.94 0.66
C ALA A 123 -11.42 10.95 -0.39
N HIS A 124 -11.53 10.51 -1.65
CA HIS A 124 -12.00 11.37 -2.73
C HIS A 124 -13.39 11.93 -2.41
N ARG A 125 -14.30 11.06 -1.99
CA ARG A 125 -15.67 11.49 -1.66
C ARG A 125 -15.70 12.41 -0.44
N ALA A 126 -14.98 12.04 0.62
CA ALA A 126 -14.99 12.78 1.88
C ALA A 126 -14.36 14.17 1.76
N LEU A 127 -13.21 14.26 1.09
CA LEU A 127 -12.47 15.54 0.98
C LEU A 127 -13.02 16.43 -0.14
N ARG A 128 -13.53 15.84 -1.20
CA ARG A 128 -14.15 16.58 -2.30
C ARG A 128 -15.34 17.41 -1.83
N GLN A 129 -16.13 16.87 -0.91
CA GLN A 129 -17.31 17.55 -0.42
C GLN A 129 -17.01 18.80 0.42
N ARG A 130 -15.76 19.01 0.78
CA ARG A 130 -15.33 20.17 1.57
C ARG A 130 -14.93 21.37 0.72
N ILE A 131 -14.95 21.22 -0.57
CA ILE A 131 -14.64 22.31 -1.51
C ILE A 131 -15.86 23.23 -1.74
#